data_ca6fc40a570d7d7198d878c11105911a
#
_entry.id   ca6fc40a570d7d7198d878c11105911a
#
_cell.length_a   1.000
_cell.length_b   1.000
_cell.length_c   1.000
_cell.angle_alpha   90.00
_cell.angle_beta   90.00
_cell.angle_gamma   90.00
#
_symmetry.space_group_name_H-M   'P 1'
#
loop_
_entity.id
_entity.type
_entity.pdbx_description
1 polymer ?
#
loop_
_entity_poly.entity_id
_entity_poly.type
_entity_poly.pdbx_seq_one_letter_code
_entity_poly.pdbx_strand_id
1 'polypeptide(L)'
;MEGFTLAYWEVKEGAILPEHSHENEQSSQVTEGKFELTIDGHTQVYGPGEIATVPANTVHSGKALTDCKITDVFSPARPEYSND
;
A
#
# COMPACT_ATOMS: atom_id res chain seq x y z
N MET A 1 -23.77 -0.79 -0.13
CA MET A 1 -22.41 -1.03 -0.60
C MET A 1 -21.46 -1.08 0.57
N GLU A 2 -20.63 -2.08 0.60
CA GLU A 2 -19.55 -2.06 1.56
C GLU A 2 -18.67 -0.87 1.26
N GLY A 3 -18.25 -0.18 2.23
CA GLY A 3 -17.42 0.98 2.00
C GLY A 3 -16.02 0.61 1.53
N PHE A 4 -15.25 1.61 1.25
CA PHE A 4 -13.82 1.46 1.06
C PHE A 4 -13.14 2.63 1.75
N THR A 5 -11.85 2.45 2.04
CA THR A 5 -11.05 3.49 2.65
C THR A 5 -9.99 3.94 1.65
N LEU A 6 -9.88 5.24 1.48
CA LEU A 6 -8.87 5.86 0.65
C LEU A 6 -7.87 6.56 1.55
N ALA A 7 -6.59 6.24 1.40
CA ALA A 7 -5.53 6.81 2.22
C ALA A 7 -4.41 7.35 1.34
N TYR A 8 -3.89 8.51 1.70
CA TYR A 8 -2.78 9.14 0.98
C TYR A 8 -1.56 9.18 1.89
N TRP A 9 -0.43 8.78 1.35
CA TRP A 9 0.80 8.71 2.11
C TRP A 9 1.91 9.49 1.42
N GLU A 10 2.69 10.20 2.22
CA GLU A 10 3.96 10.75 1.79
C GLU A 10 5.03 10.02 2.60
N VAL A 11 5.93 9.35 1.89
CA VAL A 11 6.90 8.45 2.49
C VAL A 11 8.29 8.91 2.10
N LYS A 12 9.18 9.02 3.07
CA LYS A 12 10.55 9.46 2.82
C LYS A 12 11.42 8.30 2.36
N GLU A 13 12.41 8.62 1.55
CA GLU A 13 13.39 7.64 1.10
C GLU A 13 13.95 6.85 2.29
N GLY A 14 14.00 5.54 2.14
CA GLY A 14 14.51 4.64 3.17
C GLY A 14 13.48 4.20 4.20
N ALA A 15 12.29 4.80 4.20
CA ALA A 15 11.23 4.38 5.12
C ALA A 15 10.81 2.95 4.81
N ILE A 16 10.58 2.17 5.85
CA ILE A 16 10.23 0.77 5.73
C ILE A 16 8.82 0.53 6.26
N LEU A 17 8.02 -0.17 5.47
CA LEU A 17 6.75 -0.69 5.92
C LEU A 17 7.01 -2.13 6.38
N PRO A 18 6.92 -2.42 7.69
CA PRO A 18 7.22 -3.75 8.18
C PRO A 18 6.27 -4.81 7.62
N GLU A 19 6.74 -6.04 7.61
CA GLU A 19 5.93 -7.16 7.15
C GLU A 19 4.68 -7.30 7.99
N HIS A 20 3.53 -7.39 7.34
CA HIS A 20 2.24 -7.53 8.00
C HIS A 20 1.21 -8.10 7.02
N SER A 21 0.05 -8.44 7.55
CA SER A 21 -1.09 -8.85 6.73
C SER A 21 -2.36 -8.31 7.37
N HIS A 22 -3.42 -8.21 6.59
CA HIS A 22 -4.73 -7.77 7.09
C HIS A 22 -5.81 -8.37 6.20
N GLU A 23 -7.03 -8.37 6.69
CA GLU A 23 -8.15 -9.01 5.99
C GLU A 23 -8.70 -8.16 4.85
N ASN A 24 -8.29 -6.91 4.75
CA ASN A 24 -8.72 -6.05 3.65
C ASN A 24 -7.90 -6.30 2.40
N GLU A 25 -8.56 -6.27 1.25
CA GLU A 25 -7.82 -6.14 0.00
C GLU A 25 -7.31 -4.73 -0.11
N GLN A 26 -6.19 -4.57 -0.78
CA GLN A 26 -5.57 -3.26 -0.91
C GLN A 26 -5.06 -3.07 -2.33
N SER A 27 -5.30 -1.89 -2.89
CA SER A 27 -4.67 -1.45 -4.13
C SER A 27 -3.84 -0.23 -3.79
N SER A 28 -2.56 -0.29 -4.14
CA SER A 28 -1.62 0.81 -3.88
C SER A 28 -1.14 1.38 -5.19
N GLN A 29 -1.37 2.67 -5.39
CA GLN A 29 -0.87 3.36 -6.58
C GLN A 29 0.22 4.32 -6.17
N VAL A 30 1.41 4.13 -6.73
CA VAL A 30 2.50 5.08 -6.55
C VAL A 30 2.26 6.23 -7.51
N THR A 31 2.14 7.44 -6.98
CA THR A 31 1.93 8.63 -7.82
C THR A 31 3.22 9.42 -8.03
N GLU A 32 4.16 9.31 -7.10
CA GLU A 32 5.49 9.90 -7.25
C GLU A 32 6.53 9.00 -6.60
N GLY A 33 7.71 8.94 -7.18
CA GLY A 33 8.83 8.19 -6.64
C GLY A 33 8.80 6.72 -7.00
N LYS A 34 9.66 5.95 -6.31
CA LYS A 34 9.75 4.50 -6.52
C LYS A 34 9.62 3.80 -5.19
N PHE A 35 8.71 2.86 -5.11
CA PHE A 35 8.43 2.11 -3.91
C PHE A 35 8.54 0.62 -4.19
N GLU A 36 9.33 -0.08 -3.36
CA GLU A 36 9.51 -1.52 -3.48
C GLU A 36 8.50 -2.22 -2.59
N LEU A 37 7.70 -3.11 -3.18
CA LEU A 37 6.74 -3.93 -2.42
C LEU A 37 7.10 -5.39 -2.55
N THR A 38 7.02 -6.09 -1.42
CA THR A 38 7.14 -7.55 -1.38
C THR A 38 5.77 -8.08 -0.98
N ILE A 39 5.15 -8.83 -1.88
CA ILE A 39 3.81 -9.37 -1.69
C ILE A 39 3.91 -10.88 -1.84
N ASP A 40 3.57 -11.61 -0.77
CA ASP A 40 3.64 -13.07 -0.76
C ASP A 40 5.00 -13.57 -1.25
N GLY A 41 6.08 -12.94 -0.78
CA GLY A 41 7.43 -13.31 -1.12
C GLY A 41 7.94 -12.79 -2.46
N HIS A 42 7.12 -12.11 -3.24
CA HIS A 42 7.51 -11.57 -4.55
C HIS A 42 7.77 -10.07 -4.43
N THR A 43 8.97 -9.67 -4.80
CA THR A 43 9.39 -8.27 -4.70
C THR A 43 9.35 -7.59 -6.06
N GLN A 44 8.77 -6.41 -6.11
CA GLN A 44 8.69 -5.61 -7.32
C GLN A 44 8.77 -4.13 -6.99
N VAL A 45 9.41 -3.36 -7.84
CA VAL A 45 9.48 -1.89 -7.71
C VAL A 45 8.37 -1.27 -8.52
N TYR A 46 7.63 -0.36 -7.89
CA TYR A 46 6.53 0.36 -8.53
C TYR A 46 6.89 1.83 -8.66
N GLY A 47 6.67 2.38 -9.84
CA GLY A 47 6.91 3.79 -10.13
C GLY A 47 5.60 4.52 -10.42
N PRO A 48 5.70 5.80 -10.82
CA PRO A 48 4.51 6.63 -10.99
C PRO A 48 3.49 6.03 -11.95
N GLY A 49 2.25 5.96 -11.50
CA GLY A 49 1.14 5.42 -12.27
C GLY A 49 0.94 3.92 -12.14
N GLU A 50 1.91 3.21 -11.59
CA GLU A 50 1.78 1.76 -11.43
C GLU A 50 0.98 1.42 -10.18
N ILE A 51 0.22 0.33 -10.27
CA ILE A 51 -0.68 -0.10 -9.19
C ILE A 51 -0.30 -1.50 -8.75
N ALA A 52 -0.17 -1.68 -7.44
CA ALA A 52 0.02 -2.99 -6.84
C ALA A 52 -1.29 -3.42 -6.19
N THR A 53 -1.67 -4.68 -6.36
CA THR A 53 -2.84 -5.24 -5.68
C THR A 53 -2.37 -6.25 -4.63
N VAL A 54 -2.82 -6.04 -3.39
CA VAL A 54 -2.51 -6.92 -2.28
C VAL A 54 -3.79 -7.66 -1.89
N PRO A 55 -3.88 -8.97 -2.17
CA PRO A 55 -5.07 -9.74 -1.79
C PRO A 55 -5.24 -9.79 -0.27
N ALA A 56 -6.46 -10.07 0.15
CA ALA A 56 -6.78 -10.21 1.58
C ALA A 56 -5.88 -11.26 2.24
N ASN A 57 -5.47 -10.98 3.46
CA ASN A 57 -4.68 -11.88 4.30
C ASN A 57 -3.32 -12.28 3.71
N THR A 58 -2.80 -11.48 2.81
CA THR A 58 -1.51 -11.74 2.18
C THR A 58 -0.42 -10.95 2.88
N VAL A 59 0.66 -11.62 3.26
CA VAL A 59 1.79 -10.99 3.92
C VAL A 59 2.49 -10.06 2.92
N HIS A 60 2.72 -8.83 3.34
CA HIS A 60 3.39 -7.86 2.48
C HIS A 60 4.22 -6.87 3.30
N SER A 61 5.19 -6.28 2.65
CA SER A 61 6.09 -5.29 3.23
C SER A 61 6.54 -4.33 2.14
N GLY A 62 7.20 -3.26 2.51
CA GLY A 62 7.64 -2.30 1.53
C GLY A 62 8.80 -1.43 2.00
N LYS A 63 9.41 -0.77 1.03
CA LYS A 63 10.51 0.17 1.28
C LYS A 63 10.48 1.27 0.23
N ALA A 64 10.57 2.50 0.68
CA ALA A 64 10.65 3.63 -0.24
C ALA A 64 12.09 3.75 -0.75
N LEU A 65 12.27 3.57 -2.05
CA LEU A 65 13.60 3.70 -2.66
C LEU A 65 13.96 5.16 -2.89
N THR A 66 12.93 6.00 -3.02
CA THR A 66 13.05 7.46 -3.07
C THR A 66 11.93 8.01 -2.22
N ASP A 67 11.85 9.34 -2.07
CA ASP A 67 10.64 9.95 -1.50
C ASP A 67 9.48 9.56 -2.42
N CYS A 68 8.37 9.14 -1.83
CA CYS A 68 7.22 8.62 -2.56
C CYS A 68 5.92 9.27 -2.10
N LYS A 69 4.96 9.33 -3.04
CA LYS A 69 3.57 9.59 -2.72
C LYS A 69 2.75 8.40 -3.20
N ILE A 70 1.93 7.89 -2.31
CA ILE A 70 1.18 6.64 -2.54
C ILE A 70 -0.27 6.86 -2.15
N THR A 71 -1.17 6.35 -2.99
CA THR A 71 -2.60 6.33 -2.70
C THR A 71 -3.02 4.88 -2.51
N ASP A 72 -3.57 4.57 -1.35
CA ASP A 72 -4.06 3.22 -1.04
C ASP A 72 -5.58 3.21 -0.99
N VAL A 73 -6.16 2.15 -1.55
CA VAL A 73 -7.59 1.90 -1.46
C VAL A 73 -7.76 0.54 -0.79
N PHE A 74 -8.51 0.51 0.29
CA PHE A 74 -8.80 -0.72 1.04
C PHE A 74 -10.25 -1.10 0.88
N SER A 75 -10.52 -2.37 0.67
CA SER A 75 -11.88 -2.90 0.55
C SER A 75 -11.99 -4.22 1.32
N PRO A 76 -12.94 -4.38 2.22
CA PRO A 76 -13.84 -3.34 2.72
C PRO A 76 -13.12 -2.28 3.54
N ALA A 77 -13.83 -1.23 3.94
CA ALA A 77 -13.23 -0.13 4.68
C ALA A 77 -12.54 -0.62 5.95
N ARG A 78 -11.38 -0.04 6.23
CA ARG A 78 -10.63 -0.37 7.44
C ARG A 78 -11.08 0.54 8.58
N PRO A 79 -11.56 -0.04 9.69
CA PRO A 79 -12.06 0.76 10.81
C PRO A 79 -11.03 1.73 11.37
N GLU A 80 -9.76 1.36 11.39
CA GLU A 80 -8.71 2.20 11.94
C GLU A 80 -8.44 3.46 11.11
N TYR A 81 -8.97 3.53 9.89
CA TYR A 81 -8.86 4.72 9.06
C TYR A 81 -10.19 5.42 8.87
N SER A 82 -11.23 4.90 9.48
CA SER A 82 -12.56 5.47 9.38
C SER A 82 -12.71 6.58 10.42
N ASN A 83 -13.49 7.59 10.09
CA ASN A 83 -13.72 8.73 10.97
C ASN A 83 -15.04 8.64 11.73
N ASP A 84 -15.70 7.56 11.59
CA ASP A 84 -17.00 7.41 12.24
C ASP A 84 -16.92 6.76 13.58
#